data_404a2a2f97e6c34c39bc9190ed527f27
#
_entry.id   404a2a2f97e6c34c39bc9190ed527f27
#
_cell.length_a   1.000
_cell.length_b   1.000
_cell.length_c   1.000
_cell.angle_alpha   90.00
_cell.angle_beta   90.00
_cell.angle_gamma   90.00
#
_symmetry.space_group_name_H-M   'P 1'
#
loop_
_entity.id
_entity.type
_entity.pdbx_description
1 polymer ?
#
loop_
_entity_poly.entity_id
_entity_poly.type
_entity_poly.pdbx_seq_one_letter_code
_entity_poly.pdbx_strand_id
1 'polypeptide(L)'
;MADQIPSLDEASITAIVRRALKAHLEARLSDSEDESDPCKLFHSRRAQKLKEEIVAAGRKLWQRQYVDGNGGNISARISSKYVICTPTMLSKGDLRPEDLSLVDLENNQIAGDRQQTSEISLHLEIYKAVPQAQAVVHCHPPYATAHAVAGILPQGNLIPEQEVFIGPVALAPYETPGTQEFARSVLPMARRHNTIFLTNHGIVCWSDTVTHAEWNAEIIDTYCKTAMIAAQLKSPLPEIPPEKIDEILAIKRHLGLPDARLAEERELPQPKGNLVRNPSGASYLAPTSPKRPKTGEELEKLVKAVTAELLNLLDQKD
;
A
#
# COMPACT_ATOMS: atom_id res chain seq x y z
N MET A 1 30.24 -16.79 28.09
CA MET A 1 31.17 -16.60 26.96
C MET A 1 30.41 -15.79 25.95
N ALA A 2 30.75 -14.52 25.80
CA ALA A 2 30.17 -13.70 24.74
C ALA A 2 30.88 -14.07 23.44
N ASP A 3 30.13 -14.60 22.47
CA ASP A 3 30.64 -14.83 21.12
C ASP A 3 31.09 -13.49 20.53
N GLN A 4 32.40 -13.32 20.38
CA GLN A 4 32.98 -12.21 19.67
C GLN A 4 32.59 -12.33 18.19
N ILE A 5 31.72 -11.45 17.72
CA ILE A 5 31.46 -11.27 16.27
C ILE A 5 32.80 -10.84 15.68
N PRO A 6 33.38 -11.59 14.69
CA PRO A 6 34.65 -11.18 14.07
C PRO A 6 34.49 -9.80 13.42
N SER A 7 35.40 -8.89 13.71
CA SER A 7 35.45 -7.59 13.05
C SER A 7 35.67 -7.80 11.55
N LEU A 8 34.68 -7.45 10.74
CA LEU A 8 34.78 -7.50 9.28
C LEU A 8 35.62 -6.31 8.83
N ASP A 9 36.70 -6.54 8.07
CA ASP A 9 37.45 -5.47 7.45
C ASP A 9 36.68 -4.80 6.30
N GLU A 10 37.08 -3.59 5.91
CA GLU A 10 36.45 -2.79 4.86
C GLU A 10 36.32 -3.57 3.52
N ALA A 11 37.31 -4.38 3.18
CA ALA A 11 37.30 -5.19 1.96
C ALA A 11 36.21 -6.26 2.00
N SER A 12 36.02 -6.89 3.14
CA SER A 12 34.97 -7.90 3.38
C SER A 12 33.58 -7.26 3.33
N ILE A 13 33.40 -6.11 3.96
CA ILE A 13 32.13 -5.34 3.92
C ILE A 13 31.82 -4.93 2.47
N THR A 14 32.80 -4.38 1.74
CA THR A 14 32.63 -4.00 0.33
C THR A 14 32.24 -5.18 -0.55
N ALA A 15 32.85 -6.33 -0.35
CA ALA A 15 32.53 -7.55 -1.10
C ALA A 15 31.09 -8.06 -0.81
N ILE A 16 30.66 -8.01 0.45
CA ILE A 16 29.29 -8.36 0.86
C ILE A 16 28.27 -7.40 0.24
N VAL A 17 28.49 -6.09 0.35
CA VAL A 17 27.63 -5.05 -0.24
C VAL A 17 27.55 -5.21 -1.75
N ARG A 18 28.68 -5.40 -2.44
CA ARG A 18 28.73 -5.63 -3.89
C ARG A 18 27.90 -6.86 -4.28
N ARG A 19 28.10 -7.98 -3.57
CA ARG A 19 27.35 -9.21 -3.82
C ARG A 19 25.86 -9.05 -3.58
N ALA A 20 25.47 -8.39 -2.48
CA ALA A 20 24.08 -8.14 -2.14
C ALA A 20 23.38 -7.20 -3.15
N LEU A 21 24.05 -6.10 -3.53
CA LEU A 21 23.53 -5.17 -4.54
C LEU A 21 23.44 -5.83 -5.91
N LYS A 22 24.47 -6.60 -6.31
CA LYS A 22 24.45 -7.34 -7.57
C LYS A 22 23.33 -8.38 -7.61
N ALA A 23 23.17 -9.18 -6.55
CA ALA A 23 22.09 -10.15 -6.44
C ALA A 23 20.70 -9.46 -6.44
N HIS A 24 20.56 -8.32 -5.75
CA HIS A 24 19.32 -7.55 -5.76
C HIS A 24 19.00 -6.95 -7.13
N LEU A 25 20.03 -6.43 -7.84
CA LEU A 25 19.87 -5.91 -9.20
C LEU A 25 19.58 -7.02 -10.20
N GLU A 26 20.26 -8.18 -10.10
CA GLU A 26 20.00 -9.34 -10.94
C GLU A 26 18.61 -9.94 -10.68
N ALA A 27 18.16 -10.01 -9.43
CA ALA A 27 16.79 -10.40 -9.10
C ALA A 27 15.78 -9.43 -9.71
N ARG A 28 16.03 -8.12 -9.65
CA ARG A 28 15.18 -7.10 -10.30
C ARG A 28 15.29 -7.09 -11.82
N LEU A 29 16.40 -7.53 -12.41
CA LEU A 29 16.58 -7.67 -13.85
C LEU A 29 15.96 -8.97 -14.37
N SER A 30 16.00 -10.07 -13.58
CA SER A 30 15.23 -11.28 -13.89
C SER A 30 13.73 -11.08 -13.71
N ASP A 31 13.32 -10.10 -12.89
CA ASP A 31 11.92 -9.63 -12.75
C ASP A 31 11.49 -8.66 -13.89
N SER A 32 12.40 -8.21 -14.77
CA SER A 32 12.06 -7.60 -16.06
C SER A 32 11.67 -8.70 -17.05
N GLU A 33 10.70 -9.54 -16.63
CA GLU A 33 10.03 -10.44 -17.53
C GLU A 33 9.41 -9.62 -18.65
N ASP A 34 9.55 -10.12 -19.85
CA ASP A 34 9.14 -9.50 -21.08
C ASP A 34 7.63 -9.14 -21.04
N GLU A 35 7.32 -7.88 -20.70
CA GLU A 35 5.94 -7.37 -20.71
C GLU A 35 5.30 -7.42 -22.11
N SER A 36 6.06 -7.82 -23.14
CA SER A 36 5.54 -7.97 -24.51
C SER A 36 4.65 -9.20 -24.67
N ASP A 37 4.79 -10.22 -23.77
CA ASP A 37 3.95 -11.41 -23.77
C ASP A 37 3.19 -11.53 -22.43
N PRO A 38 1.96 -11.01 -22.36
CA PRO A 38 1.19 -11.02 -21.12
C PRO A 38 0.85 -12.43 -20.62
N CYS A 39 0.76 -13.43 -21.50
CA CYS A 39 0.54 -14.82 -21.08
C CYS A 39 1.75 -15.38 -20.34
N LYS A 40 2.97 -15.11 -20.81
CA LYS A 40 4.18 -15.47 -20.08
C LYS A 40 4.29 -14.72 -18.76
N LEU A 41 3.98 -13.42 -18.75
CA LEU A 41 3.96 -12.61 -17.54
C LEU A 41 3.01 -13.22 -16.49
N PHE A 42 1.81 -13.68 -16.89
CA PHE A 42 0.81 -14.28 -15.99
C PHE A 42 1.26 -15.60 -15.37
N HIS A 43 2.17 -16.33 -16.02
CA HIS A 43 2.75 -17.60 -15.55
C HIS A 43 4.15 -17.43 -14.92
N SER A 44 4.61 -16.21 -14.79
CA SER A 44 5.91 -15.89 -14.23
C SER A 44 6.00 -16.16 -12.72
N ARG A 45 7.23 -16.26 -12.20
CA ARG A 45 7.47 -16.37 -10.76
C ARG A 45 6.94 -15.18 -9.98
N ARG A 46 7.04 -13.97 -10.58
CA ARG A 46 6.50 -12.74 -10.00
C ARG A 46 4.97 -12.81 -9.89
N ALA A 47 4.29 -13.25 -10.96
CA ALA A 47 2.84 -13.43 -10.95
C ALA A 47 2.42 -14.47 -9.91
N GLN A 48 3.13 -15.59 -9.80
CA GLN A 48 2.83 -16.63 -8.85
C GLN A 48 2.89 -16.12 -7.40
N LYS A 49 3.95 -15.39 -7.06
CA LYS A 49 4.08 -14.76 -5.74
C LYS A 49 2.93 -13.80 -5.46
N LEU A 50 2.59 -12.95 -6.43
CA LEU A 50 1.49 -11.98 -6.29
C LEU A 50 0.13 -12.66 -6.13
N LYS A 51 -0.10 -13.76 -6.86
CA LYS A 51 -1.30 -14.60 -6.72
C LYS A 51 -1.41 -15.20 -5.31
N GLU A 52 -0.30 -15.69 -4.76
CA GLU A 52 -0.24 -16.23 -3.40
C GLU A 52 -0.54 -15.16 -2.35
N GLU A 53 -0.03 -13.94 -2.53
CA GLU A 53 -0.35 -12.79 -1.65
C GLU A 53 -1.85 -12.44 -1.70
N ILE A 54 -2.46 -12.41 -2.88
CA ILE A 54 -3.90 -12.17 -3.06
C ILE A 54 -4.73 -13.26 -2.37
N VAL A 55 -4.37 -14.52 -2.55
CA VAL A 55 -5.04 -15.67 -1.91
C VAL A 55 -4.93 -15.60 -0.39
N ALA A 56 -3.74 -15.26 0.14
CA ALA A 56 -3.53 -15.11 1.57
C ALA A 56 -4.38 -13.97 2.15
N ALA A 57 -4.44 -12.82 1.48
CA ALA A 57 -5.30 -11.70 1.87
C ALA A 57 -6.79 -12.08 1.80
N GLY A 58 -7.23 -12.76 0.74
CA GLY A 58 -8.60 -13.23 0.62
C GLY A 58 -9.03 -14.13 1.77
N ARG A 59 -8.14 -15.06 2.18
CA ARG A 59 -8.39 -15.94 3.33
C ARG A 59 -8.49 -15.18 4.64
N LYS A 60 -7.65 -14.16 4.86
CA LYS A 60 -7.74 -13.30 6.05
C LYS A 60 -9.05 -12.52 6.09
N LEU A 61 -9.44 -11.89 4.98
CA LEU A 61 -10.71 -11.16 4.89
C LEU A 61 -11.90 -12.08 5.21
N TRP A 62 -11.88 -13.31 4.69
CA TRP A 62 -12.91 -14.31 4.98
C TRP A 62 -12.91 -14.71 6.48
N GLN A 63 -11.76 -14.99 7.06
CA GLN A 63 -11.62 -15.34 8.47
C GLN A 63 -12.09 -14.22 9.41
N ARG A 64 -11.88 -12.96 9.01
CA ARG A 64 -12.36 -11.78 9.76
C ARG A 64 -13.82 -11.46 9.52
N GLN A 65 -14.51 -12.21 8.64
CA GLN A 65 -15.88 -11.92 8.25
C GLN A 65 -16.03 -10.54 7.56
N TYR A 66 -15.02 -10.11 6.83
CA TYR A 66 -15.04 -8.89 6.02
C TYR A 66 -15.58 -9.13 4.62
N VAL A 67 -15.75 -10.39 4.25
CA VAL A 67 -16.42 -10.84 3.04
C VAL A 67 -17.30 -12.04 3.38
N ASP A 68 -18.44 -12.12 2.73
CA ASP A 68 -19.42 -13.18 2.86
C ASP A 68 -19.74 -13.77 1.48
N GLY A 69 -20.11 -15.06 1.44
CA GLY A 69 -20.39 -15.74 0.18
C GLY A 69 -19.29 -15.48 -0.86
N ASN A 70 -19.64 -14.82 -1.96
CA ASN A 70 -18.74 -14.42 -3.03
C ASN A 70 -18.35 -12.91 -2.97
N GLY A 71 -18.74 -12.21 -1.91
CA GLY A 71 -18.51 -10.78 -1.74
C GLY A 71 -17.03 -10.38 -1.71
N GLY A 72 -16.79 -9.10 -1.94
CA GLY A 72 -15.46 -8.49 -1.97
C GLY A 72 -14.59 -8.96 -3.15
N ASN A 73 -13.49 -8.25 -3.38
CA ASN A 73 -12.53 -8.58 -4.44
C ASN A 73 -11.18 -7.90 -4.16
N ILE A 74 -10.13 -8.50 -4.72
CA ILE A 74 -8.75 -8.08 -4.52
C ILE A 74 -8.08 -8.06 -5.88
N SER A 75 -7.25 -7.04 -6.10
CA SER A 75 -6.38 -7.00 -7.26
C SER A 75 -5.00 -6.46 -6.92
N ALA A 76 -4.02 -6.78 -7.76
CA ALA A 76 -2.68 -6.24 -7.65
C ALA A 76 -2.06 -6.00 -9.04
N ARG A 77 -1.35 -4.87 -9.17
CA ARG A 77 -0.65 -4.48 -10.38
C ARG A 77 0.59 -5.33 -10.56
N ILE A 78 0.68 -6.05 -11.68
CA ILE A 78 1.88 -6.80 -12.03
C ILE A 78 2.81 -6.01 -12.96
N SER A 79 2.26 -5.09 -13.75
CA SER A 79 3.04 -4.20 -14.60
C SER A 79 2.35 -2.85 -14.80
N SER A 80 2.94 -1.98 -15.61
CA SER A 80 2.30 -0.70 -15.95
C SER A 80 0.97 -0.87 -16.70
N LYS A 81 0.73 -2.04 -17.32
CA LYS A 81 -0.43 -2.31 -18.19
C LYS A 81 -1.38 -3.37 -17.65
N TYR A 82 -0.91 -4.25 -16.75
CA TYR A 82 -1.65 -5.44 -16.35
C TYR A 82 -1.85 -5.55 -14.84
N VAL A 83 -2.99 -6.12 -14.48
CA VAL A 83 -3.45 -6.32 -13.11
C VAL A 83 -3.91 -7.76 -12.94
N ILE A 84 -3.49 -8.44 -11.87
CA ILE A 84 -4.03 -9.73 -11.45
C ILE A 84 -5.19 -9.46 -10.50
N CYS A 85 -6.32 -10.17 -10.67
CA CYS A 85 -7.50 -9.97 -9.84
C CYS A 85 -8.20 -11.28 -9.48
N THR A 86 -8.99 -11.23 -8.42
CA THR A 86 -9.86 -12.34 -8.01
C THR A 86 -10.99 -12.55 -9.02
N PRO A 87 -11.48 -13.79 -9.18
CA PRO A 87 -12.61 -14.08 -10.04
C PRO A 87 -13.94 -13.64 -9.40
N THR A 88 -14.97 -13.50 -10.24
CA THR A 88 -16.35 -13.42 -9.77
C THR A 88 -16.86 -14.77 -9.25
N MET A 89 -17.94 -14.76 -8.46
CA MET A 89 -18.67 -15.94 -8.00
C MET A 89 -17.84 -17.01 -7.29
N LEU A 90 -16.78 -16.60 -6.58
CA LEU A 90 -15.95 -17.48 -5.75
C LEU A 90 -15.69 -16.84 -4.39
N SER A 91 -15.88 -17.65 -3.33
CA SER A 91 -15.57 -17.27 -1.95
C SER A 91 -14.08 -16.94 -1.81
N LYS A 92 -13.77 -15.86 -1.12
CA LYS A 92 -12.37 -15.45 -0.89
C LYS A 92 -11.63 -16.40 0.05
N GLY A 93 -12.37 -17.19 0.85
CA GLY A 93 -11.82 -18.27 1.66
C GLY A 93 -11.35 -19.49 0.89
N ASP A 94 -11.91 -19.71 -0.32
CA ASP A 94 -11.67 -20.89 -1.15
C ASP A 94 -10.74 -20.62 -2.35
N LEU A 95 -10.23 -19.39 -2.46
CA LEU A 95 -9.34 -18.99 -3.54
C LEU A 95 -8.06 -19.84 -3.62
N ARG A 96 -7.65 -20.12 -4.85
CA ARG A 96 -6.35 -20.71 -5.21
C ARG A 96 -5.66 -19.81 -6.22
N PRO A 97 -4.32 -19.85 -6.34
CA PRO A 97 -3.58 -19.05 -7.30
C PRO A 97 -4.03 -19.22 -8.76
N GLU A 98 -4.44 -20.43 -9.14
CA GLU A 98 -4.96 -20.77 -10.48
C GLU A 98 -6.34 -20.17 -10.79
N ASP A 99 -7.11 -19.77 -9.77
CA ASP A 99 -8.43 -19.17 -9.95
C ASP A 99 -8.35 -17.70 -10.41
N LEU A 100 -7.18 -17.05 -10.27
CA LEU A 100 -7.00 -15.63 -10.54
C LEU A 100 -6.89 -15.35 -12.04
N SER A 101 -7.25 -14.12 -12.44
CA SER A 101 -7.25 -13.69 -13.83
C SER A 101 -6.32 -12.49 -14.02
N LEU A 102 -5.79 -12.33 -15.23
CA LEU A 102 -5.02 -11.18 -15.69
C LEU A 102 -5.92 -10.30 -16.55
N VAL A 103 -5.94 -9.01 -16.24
CA VAL A 103 -6.68 -8.00 -17.00
C VAL A 103 -5.77 -6.86 -17.42
N ASP A 104 -6.09 -6.18 -18.52
CA ASP A 104 -5.48 -4.90 -18.86
C ASP A 104 -6.21 -3.74 -18.18
N LEU A 105 -5.68 -2.51 -18.35
CA LEU A 105 -6.31 -1.32 -17.81
C LEU A 105 -7.58 -0.89 -18.54
N GLU A 106 -7.87 -1.46 -19.72
CA GLU A 106 -9.07 -1.25 -20.52
C GLU A 106 -10.19 -2.25 -20.19
N ASN A 107 -9.97 -3.09 -19.12
CA ASN A 107 -10.93 -4.08 -18.63
C ASN A 107 -11.07 -5.32 -19.54
N ASN A 108 -10.09 -5.62 -20.38
CA ASN A 108 -10.08 -6.88 -21.13
C ASN A 108 -9.38 -7.96 -20.29
N GLN A 109 -10.02 -9.13 -20.17
CA GLN A 109 -9.36 -10.31 -19.59
C GLN A 109 -8.39 -10.89 -20.60
N ILE A 110 -7.12 -10.98 -20.19
CA ILE A 110 -6.01 -11.42 -21.05
C ILE A 110 -5.67 -12.89 -20.81
N ALA A 111 -5.74 -13.33 -19.54
CA ALA A 111 -5.45 -14.72 -19.16
C ALA A 111 -6.22 -15.09 -17.87
N GLY A 112 -6.26 -16.40 -17.60
CA GLY A 112 -7.01 -17.00 -16.50
C GLY A 112 -8.31 -17.67 -16.97
N ASP A 113 -8.64 -18.82 -16.36
CA ASP A 113 -9.77 -19.66 -16.79
C ASP A 113 -11.12 -19.19 -16.18
N ARG A 114 -11.08 -18.47 -15.05
CA ARG A 114 -12.27 -17.91 -14.43
C ARG A 114 -12.50 -16.47 -14.88
N GLN A 115 -13.78 -16.11 -14.98
CA GLN A 115 -14.15 -14.73 -15.28
C GLN A 115 -13.67 -13.81 -14.16
N GLN A 116 -13.04 -12.69 -14.53
CA GLN A 116 -12.62 -11.62 -13.64
C GLN A 116 -13.78 -11.09 -12.79
N THR A 117 -13.47 -10.51 -11.63
CA THR A 117 -14.51 -9.89 -10.78
C THR A 117 -15.34 -8.88 -11.55
N SER A 118 -16.66 -8.86 -11.31
CA SER A 118 -17.59 -7.90 -11.94
C SER A 118 -17.31 -6.45 -11.58
N GLU A 119 -16.56 -6.20 -10.50
CA GLU A 119 -16.22 -4.85 -10.03
C GLU A 119 -14.80 -4.43 -10.35
N ILE A 120 -14.12 -5.14 -11.26
CA ILE A 120 -12.74 -4.83 -11.61
C ILE A 120 -12.58 -3.37 -12.12
N SER A 121 -13.60 -2.82 -12.76
CA SER A 121 -13.57 -1.43 -13.23
C SER A 121 -13.31 -0.41 -12.11
N LEU A 122 -13.83 -0.65 -10.88
CA LEU A 122 -13.54 0.17 -9.71
C LEU A 122 -12.03 0.20 -9.42
N HIS A 123 -11.39 -0.97 -9.43
CA HIS A 123 -9.95 -1.08 -9.20
C HIS A 123 -9.13 -0.43 -10.31
N LEU A 124 -9.53 -0.63 -11.58
CA LEU A 124 -8.82 -0.07 -12.73
C LEU A 124 -8.87 1.45 -12.74
N GLU A 125 -10.00 2.05 -12.36
CA GLU A 125 -10.12 3.51 -12.24
C GLU A 125 -9.20 4.05 -11.12
N ILE A 126 -9.08 3.35 -9.98
CA ILE A 126 -8.10 3.70 -8.94
C ILE A 126 -6.67 3.61 -9.49
N TYR A 127 -6.30 2.53 -10.18
CA TYR A 127 -4.97 2.38 -10.76
C TYR A 127 -4.64 3.46 -11.80
N LYS A 128 -5.60 3.88 -12.60
CA LYS A 128 -5.42 4.97 -13.58
C LYS A 128 -5.23 6.32 -12.88
N ALA A 129 -6.00 6.58 -11.83
CA ALA A 129 -5.97 7.85 -11.11
C ALA A 129 -4.78 7.98 -10.15
N VAL A 130 -4.27 6.86 -9.61
CA VAL A 130 -3.29 6.79 -8.53
C VAL A 130 -2.12 5.89 -8.94
N PRO A 131 -1.07 6.42 -9.60
CA PRO A 131 0.06 5.61 -10.07
C PRO A 131 0.80 4.83 -8.98
N GLN A 132 0.80 5.32 -7.74
CA GLN A 132 1.40 4.66 -6.58
C GLN A 132 0.58 3.50 -6.04
N ALA A 133 -0.70 3.37 -6.39
CA ALA A 133 -1.50 2.22 -6.02
C ALA A 133 -1.00 0.96 -6.76
N GLN A 134 -0.53 -0.02 -5.99
CA GLN A 134 -0.08 -1.32 -6.51
C GLN A 134 -1.04 -2.45 -6.17
N ALA A 135 -1.93 -2.24 -5.17
CA ALA A 135 -2.98 -3.18 -4.81
C ALA A 135 -4.26 -2.45 -4.39
N VAL A 136 -5.39 -3.08 -4.66
CA VAL A 136 -6.72 -2.62 -4.27
C VAL A 136 -7.49 -3.78 -3.63
N VAL A 137 -8.10 -3.50 -2.47
CA VAL A 137 -8.97 -4.41 -1.73
C VAL A 137 -10.34 -3.76 -1.58
N HIS A 138 -11.37 -4.44 -2.05
CA HIS A 138 -12.75 -4.10 -1.77
C HIS A 138 -13.37 -5.18 -0.89
N CYS A 139 -14.03 -4.79 0.20
CA CYS A 139 -14.66 -5.70 1.15
C CYS A 139 -15.78 -4.99 1.94
N HIS A 140 -16.52 -5.78 2.74
CA HIS A 140 -17.68 -5.34 3.50
C HIS A 140 -17.50 -5.55 5.01
N PRO A 141 -16.44 -4.99 5.65
CA PRO A 141 -16.20 -5.20 7.06
C PRO A 141 -17.36 -4.60 7.88
N PRO A 142 -17.88 -5.30 8.89
CA PRO A 142 -19.19 -4.99 9.48
C PRO A 142 -19.33 -3.57 10.03
N TYR A 143 -18.33 -3.05 10.71
CA TYR A 143 -18.42 -1.74 11.37
C TYR A 143 -18.21 -0.60 10.37
N ALA A 144 -17.27 -0.73 9.44
CA ALA A 144 -17.09 0.26 8.38
C ALA A 144 -18.30 0.25 7.43
N THR A 145 -18.83 -0.93 7.10
CA THR A 145 -20.06 -1.04 6.28
C THR A 145 -21.26 -0.43 6.97
N ALA A 146 -21.38 -0.55 8.31
CA ALA A 146 -22.44 0.13 9.05
C ALA A 146 -22.39 1.66 8.91
N HIS A 147 -21.18 2.26 8.92
CA HIS A 147 -21.00 3.68 8.60
C HIS A 147 -21.39 4.01 7.16
N ALA A 148 -20.98 3.18 6.19
CA ALA A 148 -21.36 3.34 4.80
C ALA A 148 -22.87 3.28 4.56
N VAL A 149 -23.57 2.35 5.24
CA VAL A 149 -25.04 2.23 5.18
C VAL A 149 -25.73 3.42 5.86
N ALA A 150 -25.18 3.91 6.97
CA ALA A 150 -25.70 5.09 7.64
C ALA A 150 -25.41 6.40 6.87
N GLY A 151 -24.57 6.38 5.84
CA GLY A 151 -24.17 7.55 5.06
C GLY A 151 -23.33 8.56 5.85
N ILE A 152 -22.60 8.10 6.88
CA ILE A 152 -21.77 8.94 7.74
C ILE A 152 -20.34 8.39 7.84
N LEU A 153 -19.37 9.27 7.91
CA LEU A 153 -17.98 8.89 8.20
C LEU A 153 -17.77 8.76 9.72
N PRO A 154 -16.85 7.89 10.18
CA PRO A 154 -16.46 7.89 11.59
C PRO A 154 -15.83 9.24 11.95
N GLN A 155 -15.96 9.66 13.22
CA GLN A 155 -15.24 10.82 13.73
C GLN A 155 -13.74 10.60 13.57
N GLY A 156 -12.97 11.55 13.03
CA GLY A 156 -11.52 11.48 12.85
C GLY A 156 -10.75 11.76 14.13
N ASN A 157 -9.43 11.66 14.05
CA ASN A 157 -8.48 12.06 15.08
C ASN A 157 -8.68 11.38 16.46
N LEU A 158 -9.12 10.13 16.49
CA LEU A 158 -9.36 9.42 17.77
C LEU A 158 -8.23 8.45 18.13
N ILE A 159 -7.60 7.82 17.14
CA ILE A 159 -6.60 6.75 17.34
C ILE A 159 -5.41 6.99 16.43
N PRO A 160 -4.16 7.04 16.97
CA PRO A 160 -2.96 7.35 16.20
C PRO A 160 -2.71 6.42 15.01
N GLU A 161 -2.97 5.12 15.15
CA GLU A 161 -2.75 4.13 14.07
C GLU A 161 -3.58 4.46 12.82
N GLN A 162 -4.83 4.87 13.00
CA GLN A 162 -5.68 5.26 11.88
C GLN A 162 -5.12 6.50 11.19
N GLU A 163 -4.64 7.50 11.93
CA GLU A 163 -4.04 8.71 11.38
C GLU A 163 -2.71 8.41 10.65
N VAL A 164 -1.87 7.53 11.20
CA VAL A 164 -0.59 7.16 10.58
C VAL A 164 -0.79 6.38 9.29
N PHE A 165 -1.60 5.32 9.29
CA PHE A 165 -1.69 4.40 8.14
C PHE A 165 -2.74 4.81 7.13
N ILE A 166 -3.84 5.40 7.55
CA ILE A 166 -4.96 5.79 6.69
C ILE A 166 -5.02 7.32 6.55
N GLY A 167 -5.21 8.04 7.66
CA GLY A 167 -5.51 9.47 7.65
C GLY A 167 -6.99 9.74 7.35
N PRO A 168 -7.32 10.89 6.74
CA PRO A 168 -8.68 11.23 6.40
C PRO A 168 -9.29 10.21 5.42
N VAL A 169 -10.54 9.85 5.65
CA VAL A 169 -11.32 8.95 4.80
C VAL A 169 -12.40 9.72 4.03
N ALA A 170 -12.94 9.13 2.97
CA ALA A 170 -13.99 9.73 2.16
C ALA A 170 -15.21 8.80 2.04
N LEU A 171 -16.37 9.38 1.67
CA LEU A 171 -17.60 8.65 1.39
C LEU A 171 -17.99 8.92 -0.07
N ALA A 172 -17.99 7.87 -0.90
CA ALA A 172 -18.47 7.92 -2.26
C ALA A 172 -20.01 7.80 -2.30
N PRO A 173 -20.69 8.51 -3.21
CA PRO A 173 -22.12 8.36 -3.39
C PRO A 173 -22.48 6.93 -3.80
N TYR A 174 -23.73 6.53 -3.54
CA TYR A 174 -24.23 5.23 -3.99
C TYR A 174 -24.35 5.22 -5.51
N GLU A 175 -23.78 4.17 -6.08
CA GLU A 175 -23.96 3.77 -7.47
C GLU A 175 -24.10 2.25 -7.54
N THR A 176 -24.77 1.74 -8.56
CA THR A 176 -24.98 0.27 -8.69
C THR A 176 -23.67 -0.44 -8.93
N PRO A 177 -23.29 -1.41 -8.06
CA PRO A 177 -22.05 -2.18 -8.21
C PRO A 177 -21.89 -2.82 -9.59
N GLY A 178 -20.65 -2.79 -10.11
CA GLY A 178 -20.33 -3.33 -11.43
C GLY A 178 -20.59 -2.37 -12.60
N THR A 179 -21.23 -1.22 -12.38
CA THR A 179 -21.42 -0.19 -13.42
C THR A 179 -20.20 0.72 -13.58
N GLN A 180 -20.12 1.42 -14.70
CA GLN A 180 -19.05 2.40 -14.94
C GLN A 180 -19.21 3.63 -14.04
N GLU A 181 -20.45 4.01 -13.71
CA GLU A 181 -20.77 5.07 -12.76
C GLU A 181 -20.22 4.73 -11.39
N PHE A 182 -20.43 3.50 -10.91
CA PHE A 182 -19.85 3.00 -9.67
C PHE A 182 -18.32 3.08 -9.69
N ALA A 183 -17.68 2.61 -10.76
CA ALA A 183 -16.24 2.65 -10.88
C ALA A 183 -15.68 4.08 -10.81
N ARG A 184 -16.39 5.06 -11.39
CA ARG A 184 -15.98 6.46 -11.42
C ARG A 184 -16.34 7.24 -10.17
N SER A 185 -17.27 6.77 -9.35
CA SER A 185 -17.73 7.47 -8.14
C SER A 185 -16.59 7.75 -7.15
N VAL A 186 -15.54 6.93 -7.15
CA VAL A 186 -14.38 7.09 -6.26
C VAL A 186 -13.30 8.04 -6.78
N LEU A 187 -13.31 8.40 -8.06
CA LEU A 187 -12.24 9.19 -8.69
C LEU A 187 -11.97 10.55 -8.01
N PRO A 188 -12.97 11.33 -7.60
CA PRO A 188 -12.74 12.59 -6.92
C PRO A 188 -11.94 12.46 -5.63
N MET A 189 -11.98 11.27 -5.02
CA MET A 189 -11.43 10.99 -3.69
C MET A 189 -10.14 10.16 -3.73
N ALA A 190 -9.99 9.26 -4.72
CA ALA A 190 -8.94 8.24 -4.74
C ALA A 190 -7.51 8.80 -4.67
N ARG A 191 -7.27 10.02 -5.19
CA ARG A 191 -5.94 10.66 -5.13
C ARG A 191 -5.57 11.17 -3.75
N ARG A 192 -6.55 11.44 -2.90
CA ARG A 192 -6.37 12.04 -1.57
C ARG A 192 -6.61 11.06 -0.44
N HIS A 193 -7.32 9.96 -0.70
CA HIS A 193 -7.74 8.98 0.29
C HIS A 193 -7.41 7.57 -0.17
N ASN A 194 -6.66 6.85 0.65
CA ASN A 194 -6.35 5.43 0.39
C ASN A 194 -7.45 4.48 0.87
N THR A 195 -8.46 5.01 1.56
CA THR A 195 -9.61 4.28 2.10
C THR A 195 -10.86 5.10 1.86
N ILE A 196 -11.81 4.53 1.11
CA ILE A 196 -13.05 5.18 0.69
C ILE A 196 -14.22 4.30 1.08
N PHE A 197 -15.18 4.88 1.80
CA PHE A 197 -16.47 4.25 2.10
C PHE A 197 -17.36 4.35 0.86
N LEU A 198 -18.07 3.29 0.55
CA LEU A 198 -19.01 3.19 -0.57
C LEU A 198 -20.43 3.16 0.02
N THR A 199 -21.20 4.23 -0.16
CA THR A 199 -22.54 4.35 0.42
C THR A 199 -23.39 3.12 0.13
N ASN A 200 -24.03 2.55 1.17
CA ASN A 200 -24.87 1.34 1.12
C ASN A 200 -24.17 0.08 0.57
N HIS A 201 -22.83 0.00 0.65
CA HIS A 201 -22.12 -1.11 0.08
C HIS A 201 -21.00 -1.66 1.00
N GLY A 202 -19.91 -0.95 1.15
CA GLY A 202 -18.74 -1.38 1.91
C GLY A 202 -17.61 -0.37 1.85
N ILE A 203 -16.37 -0.85 1.70
CA ILE A 203 -15.19 0.01 1.56
C ILE A 203 -14.30 -0.45 0.40
N VAL A 204 -13.52 0.48 -0.14
CA VAL A 204 -12.38 0.17 -1.02
C VAL A 204 -11.12 0.80 -0.45
N CYS A 205 -10.05 0.02 -0.38
CA CYS A 205 -8.73 0.44 0.10
C CYS A 205 -7.68 0.19 -0.99
N TRP A 206 -6.75 1.12 -1.16
CA TRP A 206 -5.58 0.90 -2.00
C TRP A 206 -4.27 1.13 -1.25
N SER A 207 -3.19 0.48 -1.67
CA SER A 207 -1.85 0.68 -1.12
C SER A 207 -0.77 0.23 -2.10
N ASP A 208 0.50 0.27 -1.65
CA ASP A 208 1.69 -0.16 -2.39
C ASP A 208 1.88 -1.69 -2.42
N THR A 209 1.18 -2.43 -1.57
CA THR A 209 1.17 -3.90 -1.52
C THR A 209 -0.22 -4.44 -1.20
N VAL A 210 -0.47 -5.71 -1.53
CA VAL A 210 -1.71 -6.43 -1.16
C VAL A 210 -1.88 -6.44 0.35
N THR A 211 -0.80 -6.71 1.09
CA THR A 211 -0.80 -6.76 2.55
C THR A 211 -1.19 -5.40 3.16
N HIS A 212 -0.60 -4.29 2.67
CA HIS A 212 -0.93 -2.97 3.21
C HIS A 212 -2.35 -2.52 2.84
N ALA A 213 -2.85 -2.87 1.66
CA ALA A 213 -4.24 -2.60 1.31
C ALA A 213 -5.23 -3.40 2.18
N GLU A 214 -4.90 -4.65 2.52
CA GLU A 214 -5.66 -5.47 3.47
C GLU A 214 -5.60 -4.90 4.89
N TRP A 215 -4.42 -4.46 5.36
CA TRP A 215 -4.29 -3.80 6.66
C TRP A 215 -5.12 -2.52 6.77
N ASN A 216 -5.21 -1.72 5.70
CA ASN A 216 -6.08 -0.55 5.70
C ASN A 216 -7.54 -0.93 5.98
N ALA A 217 -8.02 -2.05 5.41
CA ALA A 217 -9.36 -2.55 5.72
C ALA A 217 -9.50 -3.02 7.18
N GLU A 218 -8.48 -3.68 7.74
CA GLU A 218 -8.47 -4.09 9.14
C GLU A 218 -8.47 -2.89 10.10
N ILE A 219 -7.61 -1.91 9.84
CA ILE A 219 -7.45 -0.71 10.68
C ILE A 219 -8.75 0.09 10.69
N ILE A 220 -9.36 0.34 9.52
CA ILE A 220 -10.56 1.17 9.46
C ILE A 220 -11.77 0.50 10.10
N ASP A 221 -11.94 -0.81 9.97
CA ASP A 221 -13.05 -1.51 10.61
C ASP A 221 -12.90 -1.54 12.13
N THR A 222 -11.68 -1.82 12.61
CA THR A 222 -11.37 -1.78 14.05
C THR A 222 -11.56 -0.37 14.62
N TYR A 223 -11.17 0.66 13.87
CA TYR A 223 -11.41 2.06 14.22
C TYR A 223 -12.90 2.37 14.34
N CYS A 224 -13.69 2.03 13.33
CA CYS A 224 -15.15 2.22 13.34
C CYS A 224 -15.80 1.51 14.52
N LYS A 225 -15.42 0.26 14.79
CA LYS A 225 -15.88 -0.52 15.95
C LYS A 225 -15.59 0.22 17.25
N THR A 226 -14.34 0.65 17.45
CA THR A 226 -13.90 1.31 18.68
C THR A 226 -14.62 2.64 18.85
N ALA A 227 -14.75 3.46 17.81
CA ALA A 227 -15.44 4.73 17.83
C ALA A 227 -16.93 4.55 18.18
N MET A 228 -17.62 3.56 17.59
CA MET A 228 -19.02 3.24 17.90
C MET A 228 -19.22 2.81 19.35
N ILE A 229 -18.33 1.98 19.91
CA ILE A 229 -18.39 1.55 21.31
C ILE A 229 -18.10 2.73 22.24
N ALA A 230 -17.06 3.52 21.95
CA ALA A 230 -16.69 4.68 22.78
C ALA A 230 -17.80 5.74 22.82
N ALA A 231 -18.51 5.96 21.69
CA ALA A 231 -19.62 6.91 21.62
C ALA A 231 -20.79 6.53 22.54
N GLN A 232 -20.93 5.24 22.91
CA GLN A 232 -21.91 4.79 23.90
C GLN A 232 -21.49 5.13 25.34
N LEU A 233 -20.19 5.29 25.58
CA LEU A 233 -19.66 5.67 26.89
C LEU A 233 -19.69 7.19 27.09
N LYS A 234 -19.40 7.93 26.02
CA LYS A 234 -19.36 9.40 26.01
C LYS A 234 -19.54 9.94 24.58
N SER A 235 -20.28 11.04 24.45
CA SER A 235 -20.42 11.76 23.18
C SER A 235 -20.51 13.29 23.45
N PRO A 236 -19.79 14.15 22.70
CA PRO A 236 -18.82 13.81 21.67
C PRO A 236 -17.55 13.19 22.24
N LEU A 237 -16.81 12.43 21.40
CA LEU A 237 -15.53 11.83 21.80
C LEU A 237 -14.43 12.91 21.81
N PRO A 238 -13.49 12.85 22.79
CA PRO A 238 -12.33 13.73 22.77
C PRO A 238 -11.37 13.32 21.63
N GLU A 239 -10.99 14.30 20.82
CA GLU A 239 -10.03 14.11 19.74
C GLU A 239 -8.59 14.21 20.24
N ILE A 240 -7.65 13.62 19.49
CA ILE A 240 -6.22 13.87 19.63
C ILE A 240 -6.00 15.38 19.47
N PRO A 241 -5.29 16.04 20.42
CA PRO A 241 -5.04 17.48 20.32
C PRO A 241 -4.42 17.86 18.97
N PRO A 242 -4.87 18.96 18.34
CA PRO A 242 -4.39 19.36 17.00
C PRO A 242 -2.86 19.46 16.90
N GLU A 243 -2.20 19.96 17.95
CA GLU A 243 -0.73 20.06 18.04
C GLU A 243 -0.02 18.70 18.02
N LYS A 244 -0.74 17.60 18.32
CA LYS A 244 -0.22 16.24 18.27
C LYS A 244 -0.41 15.59 16.88
N ILE A 245 -1.33 16.11 16.08
CA ILE A 245 -1.52 15.64 14.70
C ILE A 245 -0.27 15.90 13.87
N ASP A 246 0.42 17.03 14.05
CA ASP A 246 1.66 17.35 13.35
C ASP A 246 2.78 16.34 13.70
N GLU A 247 2.85 15.88 14.95
CA GLU A 247 3.78 14.82 15.37
C GLU A 247 3.45 13.49 14.66
N ILE A 248 2.17 13.14 14.55
CA ILE A 248 1.70 11.94 13.83
C ILE A 248 2.01 12.03 12.33
N LEU A 249 1.79 13.19 11.72
CA LEU A 249 2.13 13.43 10.32
C LEU A 249 3.65 13.35 10.08
N ALA A 250 4.47 13.76 11.05
CA ALA A 250 5.91 13.57 10.97
C ALA A 250 6.30 12.07 10.96
N ILE A 251 5.64 11.25 11.78
CA ILE A 251 5.82 9.78 11.75
C ILE A 251 5.42 9.22 10.38
N LYS A 252 4.25 9.61 9.88
CA LYS A 252 3.75 9.18 8.56
C LYS A 252 4.71 9.54 7.43
N ARG A 253 5.24 10.77 7.46
CA ARG A 253 6.28 11.24 6.52
C ARG A 253 7.56 10.41 6.60
N HIS A 254 8.02 10.10 7.83
CA HIS A 254 9.20 9.27 8.06
C HIS A 254 9.03 7.85 7.51
N LEU A 255 7.83 7.28 7.63
CA LEU A 255 7.48 5.98 7.06
C LEU A 255 7.26 6.01 5.54
N GLY A 256 7.30 7.18 4.90
CA GLY A 256 7.08 7.32 3.46
C GLY A 256 5.63 7.06 3.02
N LEU A 257 4.68 7.08 3.96
CA LEU A 257 3.27 6.82 3.68
C LEU A 257 2.60 8.02 3.01
N PRO A 258 1.72 7.80 2.02
CA PRO A 258 1.03 8.89 1.32
C PRO A 258 -0.01 9.57 2.21
N ASP A 259 -0.06 10.90 2.15
CA ASP A 259 -1.13 11.69 2.75
C ASP A 259 -1.29 13.00 1.98
N ALA A 260 -2.53 13.37 1.66
CA ALA A 260 -2.81 14.60 0.91
C ALA A 260 -2.36 15.86 1.67
N ARG A 261 -2.45 15.86 2.99
CA ARG A 261 -1.99 16.97 3.84
C ARG A 261 -0.48 17.22 3.71
N LEU A 262 0.32 16.15 3.54
CA LEU A 262 1.77 16.25 3.30
C LEU A 262 2.11 16.73 1.88
N ALA A 263 1.23 16.51 0.92
CA ALA A 263 1.41 16.97 -0.46
C ALA A 263 1.15 18.49 -0.57
N GLU A 264 0.13 19.00 0.11
CA GLU A 264 -0.21 20.43 0.14
C GLU A 264 0.90 21.27 0.75
N GLU A 265 1.64 20.77 1.76
CA GLU A 265 2.82 21.44 2.31
C GLU A 265 3.96 21.59 1.29
N ARG A 266 4.07 20.72 0.26
CA ARG A 266 5.09 20.81 -0.79
C ARG A 266 4.78 21.83 -1.87
N GLU A 267 3.51 22.19 -2.05
CA GLU A 267 3.04 23.20 -3.00
C GLU A 267 3.11 24.62 -2.43
N LEU A 268 3.21 24.77 -1.10
CA LEU A 268 3.48 26.06 -0.48
C LEU A 268 4.94 26.43 -0.73
N PRO A 269 5.26 27.68 -1.17
CA PRO A 269 6.63 28.12 -1.35
C PRO A 269 7.37 27.98 -0.02
N GLN A 270 8.34 27.06 0.04
CA GLN A 270 9.20 26.87 1.19
C GLN A 270 9.87 28.21 1.52
N PRO A 271 9.82 28.70 2.76
CA PRO A 271 10.58 29.87 3.14
C PRO A 271 12.06 29.58 2.89
N LYS A 272 12.70 30.41 2.06
CA LYS A 272 14.12 30.32 1.80
C LYS A 272 14.86 30.61 3.13
N GLY A 273 15.39 29.58 3.75
CA GLY A 273 16.33 29.71 4.85
C GLY A 273 15.96 28.93 6.12
N ASN A 274 16.92 28.12 6.48
CA ASN A 274 17.22 27.46 7.75
C ASN A 274 16.73 26.01 7.89
N LEU A 275 17.70 25.11 7.77
CA LEU A 275 17.71 23.77 8.32
C LEU A 275 17.23 23.79 9.79
N VAL A 276 16.06 23.26 10.05
CA VAL A 276 15.63 22.99 11.42
C VAL A 276 16.44 21.80 11.92
N ARG A 277 17.39 22.05 12.80
CA ARG A 277 18.10 21.01 13.54
C ARG A 277 17.16 20.46 14.61
N ASN A 278 16.89 19.17 14.57
CA ASN A 278 16.30 18.46 15.68
C ASN A 278 17.23 18.56 16.92
N PRO A 279 16.71 18.58 18.15
CA PRO A 279 17.53 18.64 19.37
C PRO A 279 18.51 17.48 19.53
N SER A 280 18.36 16.40 18.77
CA SER A 280 19.26 15.23 18.76
C SER A 280 20.31 15.23 17.65
N GLY A 281 20.44 16.29 16.85
CA GLY A 281 21.58 16.50 15.94
C GLY A 281 21.65 15.65 14.67
N ALA A 282 20.64 14.82 14.36
CA ALA A 282 20.67 13.97 13.19
C ALA A 282 20.04 14.65 11.97
N SER A 283 20.82 14.82 10.90
CA SER A 283 20.36 15.29 9.59
C SER A 283 19.95 14.07 8.76
N TYR A 284 18.67 13.96 8.42
CA TYR A 284 18.20 12.91 7.50
C TYR A 284 17.93 13.52 6.12
N LEU A 285 18.65 13.00 5.11
CA LEU A 285 18.30 13.20 3.71
C LEU A 285 17.11 12.31 3.39
N ALA A 286 16.04 12.89 2.87
CA ALA A 286 14.93 12.13 2.32
C ALA A 286 15.46 11.15 1.26
N PRO A 287 15.09 9.85 1.29
CA PRO A 287 15.49 8.92 0.26
C PRO A 287 14.80 9.31 -1.04
N THR A 288 15.52 10.02 -1.91
CA THR A 288 15.17 9.98 -3.34
C THR A 288 15.39 8.55 -3.77
N SER A 289 14.36 7.90 -4.31
CA SER A 289 14.50 6.56 -4.89
C SER A 289 15.74 6.55 -5.78
N PRO A 290 16.76 5.74 -5.51
CA PRO A 290 18.00 5.77 -6.26
C PRO A 290 17.68 5.45 -7.71
N LYS A 291 18.04 6.34 -8.65
CA LYS A 291 17.97 6.04 -10.07
C LYS A 291 18.79 4.77 -10.31
N ARG A 292 18.25 3.83 -11.06
CA ARG A 292 18.93 2.58 -11.42
C ARG A 292 20.33 2.88 -11.96
N PRO A 293 21.38 2.23 -11.46
CA PRO A 293 22.68 2.31 -12.09
C PRO A 293 22.58 1.68 -13.51
N LYS A 294 22.84 2.49 -14.53
CA LYS A 294 22.77 2.07 -15.94
C LYS A 294 24.08 1.46 -16.44
N THR A 295 25.16 1.64 -15.71
CA THR A 295 26.51 1.21 -16.05
C THR A 295 27.23 0.57 -14.86
N GLY A 296 28.28 -0.24 -15.14
CA GLY A 296 29.13 -0.80 -14.10
C GLY A 296 29.79 0.27 -13.21
N GLU A 297 30.08 1.45 -13.77
CA GLU A 297 30.69 2.57 -13.03
C GLU A 297 29.69 3.19 -12.02
N GLU A 298 28.42 3.29 -12.38
CA GLU A 298 27.37 3.76 -11.45
C GLU A 298 27.13 2.76 -10.31
N LEU A 299 27.23 1.46 -10.59
CA LEU A 299 27.16 0.42 -9.56
C LEU A 299 28.33 0.53 -8.58
N GLU A 300 29.56 0.73 -9.06
CA GLU A 300 30.72 0.90 -8.21
C GLU A 300 30.64 2.18 -7.33
N LYS A 301 30.09 3.28 -7.85
CA LYS A 301 29.80 4.49 -7.06
C LYS A 301 28.79 4.20 -5.95
N LEU A 302 27.72 3.43 -6.24
CA LEU A 302 26.72 3.05 -5.26
C LEU A 302 27.30 2.12 -4.18
N VAL A 303 28.12 1.13 -4.57
CA VAL A 303 28.83 0.24 -3.64
C VAL A 303 29.69 1.03 -2.67
N LYS A 304 30.50 1.97 -3.18
CA LYS A 304 31.35 2.84 -2.34
C LYS A 304 30.53 3.67 -1.37
N ALA A 305 29.43 4.29 -1.82
CA ALA A 305 28.58 5.11 -0.99
C ALA A 305 27.93 4.31 0.15
N VAL A 306 27.35 3.14 -0.15
CA VAL A 306 26.71 2.26 0.85
C VAL A 306 27.74 1.70 1.83
N THR A 307 28.94 1.33 1.36
CA THR A 307 30.02 0.85 2.23
C THR A 307 30.47 1.93 3.20
N ALA A 308 30.68 3.16 2.71
CA ALA A 308 31.08 4.28 3.56
C ALA A 308 30.03 4.59 4.65
N GLU A 309 28.76 4.55 4.30
CA GLU A 309 27.67 4.77 5.27
C GLU A 309 27.58 3.66 6.31
N LEU A 310 27.76 2.38 5.93
CA LEU A 310 27.82 1.25 6.85
C LEU A 310 29.01 1.34 7.81
N LEU A 311 30.17 1.74 7.33
CA LEU A 311 31.37 1.93 8.17
C LEU A 311 31.14 3.06 9.19
N ASN A 312 30.59 4.20 8.76
CA ASN A 312 30.23 5.29 9.66
C ASN A 312 29.24 4.89 10.76
N LEU A 313 28.26 4.02 10.42
CA LEU A 313 27.29 3.53 11.40
C LEU A 313 27.90 2.50 12.37
N LEU A 314 28.93 1.79 11.98
CA LEU A 314 29.66 0.85 12.84
C LEU A 314 30.58 1.61 13.80
N ASP A 315 31.28 2.65 13.32
CA ASP A 315 32.18 3.48 14.14
C ASP A 315 31.44 4.34 15.19
N GLN A 316 30.13 4.58 15.03
CA GLN A 316 29.30 5.31 15.99
C GLN A 316 28.77 4.46 17.16
N LYS A 317 29.07 3.15 17.16
CA LYS A 317 28.59 2.21 18.21
C LYS A 317 29.67 1.82 19.21
N ASP A 318 30.89 2.31 19.07
CA ASP A 318 31.96 2.26 20.06
C ASP A 318 32.03 3.59 20.83
#